data_89e07e1e905f5f81dcb663b9e7c0ec45
#
_entry.id   89e07e1e905f5f81dcb663b9e7c0ec45
#
_cell.length_a   1.000
_cell.length_b   1.000
_cell.length_c   1.000
_cell.angle_alpha   90.00
_cell.angle_beta   90.00
_cell.angle_gamma   90.00
#
_symmetry.space_group_name_H-M   'P 1'
#
loop_
_entity.id
_entity.type
_entity.pdbx_description
1 polymer ?
#
loop_
_entity_poly.entity_id
_entity_poly.type
_entity_poly.pdbx_seq_one_letter_code
_entity_poly.pdbx_strand_id
1 'polypeptide(L)'
;MRDVILPKQELEELGVAAVYLFGSRAEGVAGELSDFDVAVLFRDPSATRANTNELYNKLYDIFSDAFDVSGFKNIDIVFLERAPLELQFDVVRHGKILCEISRDIRTDFEHRTAMLYFDFKPLLEYFNKQVLAKV
;
A
#
# COMPACT_ATOMS: atom_id res chain seq x y z
N MET A 1 2.99 19.08 0.38
CA MET A 1 1.90 18.30 -0.23
C MET A 1 0.58 18.65 0.45
N ARG A 2 -0.47 18.87 -0.30
CA ARG A 2 -1.78 19.12 0.29
C ARG A 2 -2.26 17.89 1.05
N ASP A 3 -2.96 18.12 2.16
CA ASP A 3 -3.62 17.03 2.84
C ASP A 3 -4.72 16.48 1.95
N VAL A 4 -4.63 15.17 1.66
CA VAL A 4 -5.60 14.48 0.83
C VAL A 4 -6.73 13.98 1.72
N ILE A 5 -7.95 14.35 1.37
CA ILE A 5 -9.14 13.87 2.09
C ILE A 5 -9.80 12.79 1.24
N LEU A 6 -9.80 11.58 1.75
CA LEU A 6 -10.43 10.45 1.08
C LEU A 6 -11.86 10.24 1.57
N PRO A 7 -12.77 9.76 0.68
CA PRO A 7 -14.16 9.48 1.08
C PRO A 7 -14.24 8.23 1.94
N LYS A 8 -14.13 8.41 3.24
CA LYS A 8 -14.04 7.32 4.21
C LYS A 8 -15.22 6.35 4.13
N GLN A 9 -16.44 6.87 3.97
CA GLN A 9 -17.63 6.03 3.92
C GLN A 9 -17.64 5.13 2.67
N GLU A 10 -17.31 5.68 1.52
CA GLU A 10 -17.22 4.89 0.28
C GLU A 10 -16.17 3.80 0.37
N LEU A 11 -15.01 4.12 0.94
CA LEU A 11 -13.95 3.14 1.15
C LEU A 11 -14.38 2.05 2.12
N GLU A 12 -15.08 2.41 3.20
CA GLU A 12 -15.60 1.43 4.14
C GLU A 12 -16.59 0.48 3.47
N GLU A 13 -17.46 0.99 2.61
CA GLU A 13 -18.41 0.16 1.86
C GLU A 13 -17.69 -0.83 0.93
N LEU A 14 -16.53 -0.48 0.42
CA LEU A 14 -15.69 -1.37 -0.38
C LEU A 14 -14.89 -2.37 0.44
N GLY A 15 -14.98 -2.32 1.76
CA GLY A 15 -14.27 -3.21 2.65
C GLY A 15 -12.86 -2.78 3.01
N VAL A 16 -12.51 -1.53 2.78
CA VAL A 16 -11.18 -1.01 3.06
C VAL A 16 -11.02 -0.77 4.57
N ALA A 17 -9.87 -1.17 5.11
CA ALA A 17 -9.50 -0.92 6.51
C ALA A 17 -8.55 0.27 6.65
N ALA A 18 -7.62 0.42 5.72
CA ALA A 18 -6.66 1.53 5.73
C ALA A 18 -6.10 1.78 4.34
N VAL A 19 -5.63 3.00 4.11
CA VAL A 19 -4.98 3.40 2.87
C VAL A 19 -3.66 4.08 3.21
N TYR A 20 -2.59 3.67 2.52
CA TYR A 20 -1.24 4.22 2.69
C TYR A 20 -0.76 4.86 1.40
N LEU A 21 -0.03 5.94 1.54
CA LEU A 21 0.82 6.47 0.46
C LEU A 21 2.24 5.98 0.70
N PHE A 22 2.87 5.44 -0.32
CA PHE A 22 4.26 4.97 -0.19
C PHE A 22 5.10 5.42 -1.39
N GLY A 23 6.35 4.98 -1.44
CA GLY A 23 7.26 5.37 -2.50
C GLY A 23 7.74 6.82 -2.36
N SER A 24 8.12 7.42 -3.48
CA SER A 24 8.78 8.73 -3.49
C SER A 24 7.94 9.85 -2.89
N ARG A 25 6.63 9.81 -3.07
CA ARG A 25 5.76 10.87 -2.52
C ARG A 25 5.63 10.81 -1.01
N ALA A 26 5.62 9.60 -0.43
CA ALA A 26 5.59 9.44 1.02
C ALA A 26 6.90 9.93 1.65
N GLU A 27 8.00 9.73 0.96
CA GLU A 27 9.34 10.09 1.43
C GLU A 27 9.71 11.56 1.16
N GLY A 28 8.84 12.28 0.46
CA GLY A 28 9.05 13.70 0.18
C GLY A 28 10.09 13.99 -0.91
N VAL A 29 10.48 12.98 -1.68
CA VAL A 29 11.47 13.11 -2.75
C VAL A 29 10.84 13.13 -4.15
N ALA A 30 9.51 13.18 -4.22
CA ALA A 30 8.78 13.15 -5.48
C ALA A 30 8.86 14.48 -6.22
N GLY A 31 9.01 14.41 -7.55
CA GLY A 31 8.80 15.55 -8.43
C GLY A 31 7.31 15.68 -8.81
N GLU A 32 6.99 16.72 -9.58
CA GLU A 32 5.61 16.98 -10.00
C GLU A 32 5.02 15.87 -10.87
N LEU A 33 5.86 15.17 -11.61
CA LEU A 33 5.43 14.09 -12.53
C LEU A 33 5.50 12.71 -11.89
N SER A 34 5.87 12.62 -10.61
CA SER A 34 5.93 11.34 -9.93
C SER A 34 4.53 10.75 -9.74
N ASP A 35 4.42 9.43 -9.93
CA ASP A 35 3.19 8.71 -9.71
C ASP A 35 2.83 8.65 -8.23
N PHE A 36 1.55 8.41 -7.96
CA PHE A 36 1.08 8.13 -6.61
C PHE A 36 1.07 6.62 -6.38
N ASP A 37 1.87 6.16 -5.44
CA ASP A 37 1.89 4.75 -5.04
C ASP A 37 1.02 4.59 -3.81
N VAL A 38 -0.11 3.90 -3.97
CA VAL A 38 -1.14 3.76 -2.94
C VAL A 38 -1.29 2.29 -2.58
N ALA A 39 -1.21 1.98 -1.30
CA ALA A 39 -1.44 0.63 -0.79
C ALA A 39 -2.76 0.60 -0.01
N VAL A 40 -3.58 -0.39 -0.31
CA VAL A 40 -4.91 -0.54 0.29
C VAL A 40 -4.96 -1.83 1.10
N LEU A 41 -5.32 -1.70 2.37
CA LEU A 41 -5.52 -2.82 3.29
C LEU A 41 -7.02 -3.05 3.46
N PHE A 42 -7.47 -4.29 3.27
CA PHE A 42 -8.88 -4.65 3.38
C PHE A 42 -9.18 -5.32 4.73
N ARG A 43 -10.45 -5.22 5.16
CA ARG A 43 -10.91 -5.88 6.38
C ARG A 43 -10.84 -7.40 6.23
N ASP A 44 -11.26 -7.90 5.07
CA ASP A 44 -11.27 -9.33 4.76
C ASP A 44 -10.35 -9.56 3.56
N PRO A 45 -9.23 -10.30 3.74
CA PRO A 45 -8.33 -10.60 2.62
C PRO A 45 -9.02 -11.29 1.45
N SER A 46 -10.12 -12.01 1.68
CA SER A 46 -10.85 -12.69 0.61
C SER A 46 -11.54 -11.73 -0.35
N ALA A 47 -11.77 -10.47 0.06
CA ALA A 47 -12.39 -9.46 -0.79
C ALA A 47 -11.60 -9.19 -2.08
N THR A 48 -10.29 -9.46 -2.06
CA THR A 48 -9.42 -9.22 -3.22
C THR A 48 -9.33 -10.41 -4.17
N ARG A 49 -10.04 -11.51 -3.89
CA ARG A 49 -9.96 -12.74 -4.70
C ARG A 49 -10.97 -12.78 -5.85
N ALA A 50 -12.09 -12.07 -5.70
CA ALA A 50 -13.15 -12.04 -6.72
C ALA A 50 -13.36 -10.61 -7.20
N ASN A 51 -13.69 -10.45 -8.48
CA ASN A 51 -13.98 -9.15 -9.09
C ASN A 51 -12.89 -8.10 -8.84
N THR A 52 -11.64 -8.52 -8.88
CA THR A 52 -10.49 -7.67 -8.59
C THR A 52 -10.43 -6.45 -9.51
N ASN A 53 -10.77 -6.64 -10.80
CA ASN A 53 -10.75 -5.54 -11.76
C ASN A 53 -11.80 -4.48 -11.45
N GLU A 54 -13.00 -4.89 -11.06
CA GLU A 54 -14.07 -3.97 -10.69
C GLU A 54 -13.69 -3.18 -9.44
N LEU A 55 -13.17 -3.87 -8.44
CA LEU A 55 -12.71 -3.25 -7.20
C LEU A 55 -11.57 -2.26 -7.47
N TYR A 56 -10.60 -2.67 -8.30
CA TYR A 56 -9.48 -1.81 -8.68
C TYR A 56 -9.97 -0.53 -9.37
N ASN A 57 -10.91 -0.67 -10.30
CA ASN A 57 -11.42 0.47 -11.05
C ASN A 57 -12.18 1.44 -10.15
N LYS A 58 -12.97 0.94 -9.20
CA LYS A 58 -13.67 1.79 -8.23
C LYS A 58 -12.69 2.57 -7.36
N LEU A 59 -11.66 1.89 -6.87
CA LEU A 59 -10.62 2.53 -6.08
C LEU A 59 -9.85 3.56 -6.91
N TYR A 60 -9.53 3.22 -8.15
CA TYR A 60 -8.83 4.15 -9.04
C TYR A 60 -9.63 5.45 -9.23
N ASP A 61 -10.94 5.34 -9.45
CA ASP A 61 -11.81 6.50 -9.59
C ASP A 61 -11.81 7.36 -8.33
N ILE A 62 -11.91 6.73 -7.17
CA ILE A 62 -11.89 7.43 -5.88
C ILE A 62 -10.58 8.18 -5.69
N PHE A 63 -9.46 7.51 -5.94
CA PHE A 63 -8.15 8.13 -5.75
C PHE A 63 -7.85 9.19 -6.81
N SER A 64 -8.29 8.99 -8.05
CA SER A 64 -8.12 9.98 -9.10
C SER A 64 -8.82 11.30 -8.75
N ASP A 65 -10.02 11.22 -8.20
CA ASP A 65 -10.73 12.40 -7.75
C ASP A 65 -10.04 13.05 -6.55
N ALA A 66 -9.62 12.25 -5.59
CA ALA A 66 -9.02 12.76 -4.36
C ALA A 66 -7.65 13.40 -4.60
N PHE A 67 -6.84 12.82 -5.48
CA PHE A 67 -5.50 13.34 -5.78
C PHE A 67 -5.48 14.39 -6.89
N ASP A 68 -6.62 14.63 -7.52
CA ASP A 68 -6.73 15.56 -8.66
C ASP A 68 -5.67 15.25 -9.71
N VAL A 69 -5.65 14.01 -10.17
CA VAL A 69 -4.67 13.53 -11.13
C VAL A 69 -4.97 14.11 -12.51
N SER A 70 -4.02 14.88 -13.04
CA SER A 70 -4.12 15.48 -14.36
C SER A 70 -2.80 15.33 -15.12
N GLY A 71 -2.85 15.40 -16.43
CA GLY A 71 -1.66 15.30 -17.26
C GLY A 71 -1.07 13.90 -17.27
N PHE A 72 0.21 13.78 -16.95
CA PHE A 72 0.98 12.54 -17.03
C PHE A 72 1.07 11.79 -15.70
N LYS A 73 0.45 12.30 -14.65
CA LYS A 73 0.46 11.62 -13.35
C LYS A 73 -0.41 10.38 -13.40
N ASN A 74 0.02 9.35 -12.71
CA ASN A 74 -0.69 8.10 -12.62
C ASN A 74 -0.81 7.64 -11.18
N ILE A 75 -1.71 6.70 -10.93
CA ILE A 75 -1.89 6.09 -9.61
C ILE A 75 -1.63 4.61 -9.75
N ASP A 76 -0.71 4.11 -8.93
CA ASP A 76 -0.41 2.69 -8.84
C ASP A 76 -1.01 2.16 -7.53
N ILE A 77 -2.00 1.28 -7.64
CA ILE A 77 -2.72 0.74 -6.49
C ILE A 77 -2.23 -0.68 -6.22
N VAL A 78 -1.79 -0.90 -4.99
CA VAL A 78 -1.35 -2.21 -4.52
C VAL A 78 -2.32 -2.70 -3.45
N PHE A 79 -2.79 -3.93 -3.59
CA PHE A 79 -3.54 -4.61 -2.55
C PHE A 79 -2.53 -5.17 -1.55
N LEU A 80 -2.45 -4.55 -0.39
CA LEU A 80 -1.35 -4.76 0.54
C LEU A 80 -1.24 -6.20 1.03
N GLU A 81 -2.36 -6.88 1.25
CA GLU A 81 -2.38 -8.28 1.70
C GLU A 81 -1.75 -9.23 0.69
N ARG A 82 -1.75 -8.86 -0.58
CA ARG A 82 -1.25 -9.69 -1.68
C ARG A 82 0.17 -9.30 -2.10
N ALA A 83 0.72 -8.28 -1.51
CA ALA A 83 2.07 -7.81 -1.84
C ALA A 83 3.13 -8.72 -1.23
N PRO A 84 4.34 -8.77 -1.82
CA PRO A 84 5.45 -9.47 -1.19
C PRO A 84 5.78 -8.89 0.19
N LEU A 85 6.30 -9.72 1.07
CA LEU A 85 6.60 -9.33 2.44
C LEU A 85 7.51 -8.11 2.53
N GLU A 86 8.51 -8.03 1.66
CA GLU A 86 9.43 -6.88 1.64
C GLU A 86 8.70 -5.58 1.34
N LEU A 87 7.75 -5.61 0.39
CA LEU A 87 6.94 -4.42 0.07
C LEU A 87 5.99 -4.10 1.21
N GLN A 88 5.33 -5.11 1.79
CA GLN A 88 4.47 -4.91 2.95
C GLN A 88 5.22 -4.19 4.07
N PHE A 89 6.42 -4.66 4.37
CA PHE A 89 7.23 -4.08 5.44
C PHE A 89 7.67 -2.65 5.10
N ASP A 90 8.04 -2.41 3.84
CA ASP A 90 8.42 -1.06 3.40
C ASP A 90 7.26 -0.07 3.58
N VAL A 91 6.06 -0.48 3.19
CA VAL A 91 4.84 0.35 3.35
C VAL A 91 4.57 0.62 4.83
N VAL A 92 4.65 -0.41 5.67
CA VAL A 92 4.42 -0.27 7.11
C VAL A 92 5.44 0.67 7.75
N ARG A 93 6.69 0.57 7.34
CA ARG A 93 7.78 1.35 7.94
C ARG A 93 7.84 2.79 7.44
N HIS A 94 7.70 2.99 6.13
CA HIS A 94 7.93 4.29 5.51
C HIS A 94 6.66 4.92 4.93
N GLY A 95 5.58 4.16 4.81
CA GLY A 95 4.35 4.65 4.23
C GLY A 95 3.67 5.67 5.14
N LYS A 96 2.87 6.53 4.51
CA LYS A 96 2.10 7.55 5.19
C LYS A 96 0.63 7.12 5.17
N ILE A 97 -0.02 7.12 6.33
CA ILE A 97 -1.43 6.75 6.42
C ILE A 97 -2.27 7.90 5.88
N LEU A 98 -3.01 7.64 4.81
CA LEU A 98 -3.93 8.61 4.22
C LEU A 98 -5.33 8.49 4.80
N CYS A 99 -5.75 7.27 5.14
CA CYS A 99 -7.07 7.03 5.68
C CYS A 99 -7.01 5.80 6.59
N GLU A 100 -7.59 5.93 7.78
CA GLU A 100 -7.72 4.82 8.72
C GLU A 100 -9.20 4.60 9.00
N ILE A 101 -9.71 3.43 8.61
CA ILE A 101 -11.10 3.05 8.87
C ILE A 101 -11.16 2.10 10.07
N SER A 102 -10.28 1.10 10.09
CA SER A 102 -10.17 0.16 11.21
C SER A 102 -8.76 0.19 11.78
N ARG A 103 -8.62 0.82 12.93
CA ARG A 103 -7.34 0.89 13.63
C ARG A 103 -6.85 -0.50 14.06
N ASP A 104 -7.76 -1.34 14.54
CA ASP A 104 -7.40 -2.68 15.01
C ASP A 104 -6.84 -3.53 13.89
N ILE A 105 -7.49 -3.53 12.73
CA ILE A 105 -7.01 -4.29 11.57
C ILE A 105 -5.67 -3.75 11.10
N ARG A 106 -5.52 -2.43 11.05
CA ARG A 106 -4.27 -1.79 10.62
C ARG A 106 -3.12 -2.14 11.56
N THR A 107 -3.31 -1.97 12.86
CA THR A 107 -2.24 -2.23 13.83
C THR A 107 -1.88 -3.72 13.89
N ASP A 108 -2.86 -4.61 13.80
CA ASP A 108 -2.61 -6.04 13.74
C ASP A 108 -1.79 -6.42 12.50
N PHE A 109 -2.15 -5.85 11.34
CA PHE A 109 -1.40 -6.08 10.11
C PHE A 109 0.04 -5.58 10.23
N GLU A 110 0.23 -4.37 10.72
CA GLU A 110 1.55 -3.78 10.86
C GLU A 110 2.44 -4.59 11.81
N HIS A 111 1.88 -5.02 12.94
CA HIS A 111 2.61 -5.83 13.91
C HIS A 111 3.01 -7.18 13.31
N ARG A 112 2.08 -7.88 12.68
CA ARG A 112 2.34 -9.18 12.06
C ARG A 112 3.37 -9.08 10.95
N THR A 113 3.26 -8.04 10.12
CA THR A 113 4.21 -7.81 9.02
C THR A 113 5.61 -7.56 9.54
N ALA A 114 5.75 -6.74 10.57
CA ALA A 114 7.05 -6.47 11.18
C ALA A 114 7.66 -7.74 11.78
N MET A 115 6.86 -8.54 12.50
CA MET A 115 7.34 -9.80 13.08
C MET A 115 7.80 -10.76 12.00
N LEU A 116 7.02 -10.96 10.96
CA LEU A 116 7.38 -11.85 9.84
C LEU A 116 8.65 -11.38 9.15
N TYR A 117 8.76 -10.08 8.90
CA TYR A 117 9.93 -9.54 8.24
C TYR A 117 11.20 -9.76 9.04
N PHE A 118 11.17 -9.50 10.34
CA PHE A 118 12.36 -9.70 11.19
C PHE A 118 12.73 -11.18 11.34
N ASP A 119 11.74 -12.08 11.28
CA ASP A 119 12.01 -13.51 11.29
C ASP A 119 12.66 -13.98 9.97
N PHE A 120 12.23 -13.42 8.85
CA PHE A 120 12.76 -13.81 7.53
C PHE A 120 14.00 -13.05 7.10
N LYS A 121 14.29 -11.90 7.70
CA LYS A 121 15.40 -11.06 7.27
C LYS A 121 16.76 -11.79 7.23
N PRO A 122 17.16 -12.55 8.23
CA PRO A 122 18.42 -13.27 8.17
C PRO A 122 18.47 -14.28 7.02
N LEU A 123 17.34 -14.93 6.72
CA LEU A 123 17.25 -15.89 5.63
C LEU A 123 17.36 -15.21 4.27
N LEU A 124 16.68 -14.06 4.11
CA LEU A 124 16.77 -13.26 2.89
C LEU A 124 18.20 -12.78 2.64
N GLU A 125 18.88 -12.31 3.67
CA GLU A 125 20.27 -11.88 3.59
C GLU A 125 21.18 -13.05 3.18
N TYR A 126 20.94 -14.22 3.74
CA TYR A 126 21.69 -15.41 3.39
C TYR A 126 21.51 -15.78 1.91
N PHE A 127 20.28 -15.81 1.42
CA PHE A 127 19.99 -16.12 0.01
C PHE A 127 20.62 -15.09 -0.93
N ASN A 128 20.51 -13.81 -0.61
CA ASN A 128 21.09 -12.75 -1.44
C ASN A 128 22.62 -12.90 -1.52
N LYS A 129 23.24 -13.26 -0.41
CA LYS A 129 24.68 -13.51 -0.35
C LYS A 129 25.09 -14.69 -1.26
N GLN A 130 24.30 -15.77 -1.22
CA GLN A 130 24.57 -16.95 -2.07
C GLN A 130 24.41 -16.63 -3.55
N VAL A 131 23.39 -15.87 -3.91
CA VAL A 131 23.16 -15.45 -5.30
C VAL A 131 24.33 -14.59 -5.79
N LEU A 132 24.78 -13.62 -5.01
CA LEU A 132 25.89 -12.76 -5.37
C LEU A 132 27.22 -13.53 -5.48
N ALA A 133 27.41 -14.55 -4.65
CA ALA A 133 28.62 -15.37 -4.69
C ALA A 133 28.70 -16.23 -5.95
N LYS A 134 27.59 -16.48 -6.64
CA LYS A 134 27.52 -17.29 -7.86
C LYS A 134 27.63 -16.49 -9.15
N VAL A 135 27.66 -15.19 -9.06
CA VAL A 135 27.73 -14.30 -10.22
C VAL A 135 29.16 -14.04 -10.67
#